data_5b9cab64859d850c622501dce6853d09
#
_entry.id   5b9cab64859d850c622501dce6853d09
#
_cell.length_a   1.000
_cell.length_b   1.000
_cell.length_c   1.000
_cell.angle_alpha   90.00
_cell.angle_beta   90.00
_cell.angle_gamma   90.00
#
_symmetry.space_group_name_H-M   'P 1'
#
loop_
_entity.id
_entity.type
_entity.pdbx_description
1 polymer ?
#
loop_
_entity_poly.entity_id
_entity_poly.type
_entity_poly.pdbx_seq_one_letter_code
_entity_poly.pdbx_strand_id
1 'polypeptide(L)'
;MGAYEAVIGLECHVELSTATKMFCPCANAFGAEPNTNTCAVCLGHPGTLPVPNREAIARIIKIGLALGSEIAPHSIFHRKNYFYPDMPKNYQISQYDLPICVGGYLDVALGDGSTTRVGITRVHMEEDTGKTQHGSASGRIHDATHASIDFNRAGVPLVECVSEPDIRSPEEAAAYLRELRATLASRR
;
A
#
# COMPACT_ATOMS: atom_id res chain seq x y z
N MET A 1 21.43 -13.69 -31.39
CA MET A 1 20.34 -13.64 -30.40
C MET A 1 20.35 -12.22 -29.89
N GLY A 2 19.23 -11.49 -29.98
CA GLY A 2 19.14 -10.16 -29.41
C GLY A 2 19.33 -10.23 -27.89
N ALA A 3 20.12 -9.31 -27.34
CA ALA A 3 20.26 -9.19 -25.89
C ALA A 3 18.90 -8.75 -25.30
N TYR A 4 18.40 -9.45 -24.30
CA TYR A 4 17.26 -9.02 -23.52
C TYR A 4 17.72 -7.91 -22.54
N GLU A 5 16.90 -6.89 -22.38
CA GLU A 5 17.08 -5.85 -21.35
C GLU A 5 16.05 -6.05 -20.26
N ALA A 6 16.47 -6.00 -18.99
CA ALA A 6 15.57 -5.99 -17.87
C ALA A 6 14.92 -4.59 -17.73
N VAL A 7 13.60 -4.55 -17.63
CA VAL A 7 12.80 -3.34 -17.39
C VAL A 7 11.94 -3.60 -16.18
N ILE A 8 12.17 -2.87 -15.08
CA ILE A 8 11.60 -3.16 -13.77
C ILE A 8 10.88 -1.92 -13.25
N GLY A 9 9.61 -2.08 -12.92
CA GLY A 9 8.81 -1.16 -12.12
C GLY A 9 8.50 -1.81 -10.77
N LEU A 10 8.37 -0.99 -9.73
CA LEU A 10 8.06 -1.45 -8.38
C LEU A 10 6.80 -0.78 -7.85
N GLU A 11 5.93 -1.57 -7.26
CA GLU A 11 4.79 -1.14 -6.47
C GLU A 11 5.07 -1.46 -4.99
N CYS A 12 5.06 -0.42 -4.16
CA CYS A 12 5.45 -0.54 -2.75
C CYS A 12 4.30 -0.12 -1.86
N HIS A 13 3.82 -1.04 -1.03
CA HIS A 13 2.79 -0.77 -0.03
C HIS A 13 3.38 -0.32 1.30
N VAL A 14 2.74 0.69 1.90
CA VAL A 14 3.12 1.28 3.19
C VAL A 14 1.90 1.40 4.08
N GLU A 15 1.82 0.61 5.14
CA GLU A 15 0.80 0.76 6.18
C GLU A 15 1.06 2.03 6.99
N LEU A 16 0.03 2.88 7.16
CA LEU A 16 0.12 4.09 7.95
C LEU A 16 -0.24 3.82 9.42
N SER A 17 0.56 4.31 10.33
CA SER A 17 0.34 4.20 11.80
C SER A 17 -0.63 5.26 12.33
N THR A 18 -1.84 5.34 11.77
CA THR A 18 -2.92 6.20 12.28
C THR A 18 -3.59 5.58 13.51
N ALA A 19 -4.31 6.36 14.30
CA ALA A 19 -5.05 5.85 15.45
C ALA A 19 -6.23 4.94 15.06
N THR A 20 -6.85 5.20 13.91
CA THR A 20 -8.00 4.44 13.40
C THR A 20 -7.77 3.97 11.98
N LYS A 21 -8.58 3.02 11.53
CA LYS A 21 -8.62 2.53 10.16
C LYS A 21 -8.97 3.64 9.16
N MET A 22 -8.83 3.34 7.85
CA MET A 22 -8.99 4.34 6.79
C MET A 22 -10.40 4.91 6.70
N PHE A 23 -11.43 4.08 6.88
CA PHE A 23 -12.82 4.46 6.64
C PHE A 23 -13.77 4.20 7.80
N CYS A 24 -13.26 3.80 8.97
CA CYS A 24 -14.08 3.51 10.14
C CYS A 24 -13.33 3.81 11.45
N PRO A 25 -14.03 3.88 12.60
CA PRO A 25 -13.43 4.21 13.89
C PRO A 25 -12.70 3.04 14.56
N CYS A 26 -12.66 1.83 13.98
CA CYS A 26 -11.90 0.73 14.56
C CYS A 26 -10.44 1.13 14.75
N ALA A 27 -9.84 0.70 15.85
CA ALA A 27 -8.44 0.99 16.12
C ALA A 27 -7.53 0.41 15.03
N ASN A 28 -6.50 1.17 14.65
CA ASN A 28 -5.41 0.66 13.84
C ASN A 28 -4.35 0.09 14.78
N ALA A 29 -4.61 -1.11 15.30
CA ALA A 29 -3.77 -1.77 16.29
C ALA A 29 -3.41 -3.18 15.85
N PHE A 30 -2.18 -3.59 16.14
CA PHE A 30 -1.66 -4.93 15.86
C PHE A 30 -1.74 -5.81 17.12
N GLY A 31 -1.98 -7.13 16.94
CA GLY A 31 -1.85 -8.14 18.00
C GLY A 31 -3.11 -8.39 18.83
N ALA A 32 -4.27 -7.84 18.44
CA ALA A 32 -5.56 -8.22 19.04
C ALA A 32 -5.96 -9.64 18.62
N GLU A 33 -6.82 -10.29 19.42
CA GLU A 33 -7.41 -11.57 19.05
C GLU A 33 -8.09 -11.49 17.67
N PRO A 34 -7.96 -12.52 16.83
CA PRO A 34 -8.50 -12.50 15.47
C PRO A 34 -9.98 -12.11 15.41
N ASN A 35 -10.34 -11.26 14.47
CA ASN A 35 -11.70 -10.79 14.19
C ASN A 35 -12.41 -10.06 15.35
N THR A 36 -11.68 -9.57 16.34
CA THR A 36 -12.26 -8.78 17.44
C THR A 36 -12.27 -7.28 17.19
N ASN A 37 -11.43 -6.78 16.26
CA ASN A 37 -11.30 -5.37 15.91
C ASN A 37 -11.91 -5.09 14.53
N THR A 38 -13.21 -5.37 14.41
CA THR A 38 -13.99 -5.21 13.18
C THR A 38 -15.30 -4.48 13.46
N CYS A 39 -15.90 -3.87 12.44
CA CYS A 39 -17.22 -3.25 12.51
C CYS A 39 -17.97 -3.42 11.19
N ALA A 40 -19.23 -3.03 11.17
CA ALA A 40 -20.08 -3.13 9.98
C ALA A 40 -19.48 -2.40 8.75
N VAL A 41 -18.72 -1.31 8.94
CA VAL A 41 -18.09 -0.57 7.83
C VAL A 41 -16.94 -1.35 7.23
N CYS A 42 -15.95 -1.78 8.01
CA CYS A 42 -14.80 -2.53 7.46
C CYS A 42 -15.16 -3.93 6.98
N LEU A 43 -16.28 -4.50 7.46
CA LEU A 43 -16.84 -5.76 6.95
C LEU A 43 -17.81 -5.57 5.76
N GLY A 44 -18.15 -4.33 5.40
CA GLY A 44 -18.98 -4.03 4.24
C GLY A 44 -20.44 -4.42 4.39
N HIS A 45 -21.02 -4.30 5.57
CA HIS A 45 -22.43 -4.60 5.77
C HIS A 45 -23.34 -3.65 4.97
N PRO A 46 -24.50 -4.10 4.48
CA PRO A 46 -25.43 -3.26 3.74
C PRO A 46 -25.82 -2.00 4.51
N GLY A 47 -25.83 -0.86 3.82
CA GLY A 47 -26.22 0.42 4.40
C GLY A 47 -25.11 1.19 5.12
N THR A 48 -23.91 0.64 5.24
CA THR A 48 -22.77 1.34 5.84
C THR A 48 -22.11 2.30 4.84
N LEU A 49 -21.66 3.45 5.33
CA LEU A 49 -20.98 4.47 4.52
C LEU A 49 -19.57 4.72 5.07
N PRO A 50 -18.53 4.61 4.24
CA PRO A 50 -17.16 4.91 4.61
C PRO A 50 -16.94 6.42 4.80
N VAL A 51 -16.13 6.80 5.80
CA VAL A 51 -15.70 8.18 6.03
C VAL A 51 -14.17 8.20 6.08
N PRO A 52 -13.50 8.97 5.19
CA PRO A 52 -12.04 8.98 5.11
C PRO A 52 -11.37 9.49 6.39
N ASN A 53 -10.28 8.85 6.78
CA ASN A 53 -9.43 9.25 7.89
C ASN A 53 -8.59 10.48 7.49
N ARG A 54 -8.85 11.63 8.12
CA ARG A 54 -8.14 12.89 7.84
C ARG A 54 -6.62 12.78 8.06
N GLU A 55 -6.19 12.06 9.10
CA GLU A 55 -4.77 11.90 9.40
C GLU A 55 -4.07 11.05 8.31
N ALA A 56 -4.72 10.00 7.80
CA ALA A 56 -4.19 9.22 6.70
C ALA A 56 -3.99 10.10 5.44
N ILE A 57 -4.96 10.96 5.12
CA ILE A 57 -4.83 11.93 4.01
C ILE A 57 -3.66 12.89 4.26
N ALA A 58 -3.50 13.43 5.46
CA ALA A 58 -2.38 14.31 5.77
C ALA A 58 -1.02 13.61 5.65
N ARG A 59 -0.95 12.33 6.01
CA ARG A 59 0.29 11.52 5.91
C ARG A 59 0.67 11.21 4.48
N ILE A 60 -0.27 10.83 3.61
CA ILE A 60 0.06 10.60 2.21
C ILE A 60 0.54 11.87 1.51
N ILE A 61 -0.03 13.04 1.84
CA ILE A 61 0.46 14.33 1.34
C ILE A 61 1.92 14.56 1.75
N LYS A 62 2.28 14.29 3.02
CA LYS A 62 3.68 14.38 3.49
C LYS A 62 4.60 13.42 2.72
N ILE A 63 4.14 12.20 2.45
CA ILE A 63 4.89 11.21 1.65
C ILE A 63 5.09 11.73 0.23
N GLY A 64 4.06 12.19 -0.44
CA GLY A 64 4.15 12.75 -1.79
C GLY A 64 5.13 13.94 -1.87
N LEU A 65 5.05 14.88 -0.92
CA LEU A 65 5.98 16.01 -0.86
C LEU A 65 7.44 15.56 -0.65
N ALA A 66 7.67 14.52 0.17
CA ALA A 66 9.00 13.97 0.39
C ALA A 66 9.59 13.27 -0.85
N LEU A 67 8.71 12.79 -1.73
CA LEU A 67 9.07 12.16 -3.01
C LEU A 67 9.02 13.14 -4.20
N GLY A 68 8.84 14.43 -3.94
CA GLY A 68 8.78 15.45 -4.99
C GLY A 68 7.55 15.38 -5.87
N SER A 69 6.47 14.74 -5.40
CA SER A 69 5.21 14.66 -6.13
C SER A 69 4.44 15.97 -6.11
N GLU A 70 3.67 16.24 -7.15
CA GLU A 70 2.62 17.25 -7.15
C GLU A 70 1.42 16.75 -6.35
N ILE A 71 0.88 17.60 -5.46
CA ILE A 71 -0.34 17.30 -4.73
C ILE A 71 -1.54 17.77 -5.55
N ALA A 72 -2.37 16.82 -5.97
CA ALA A 72 -3.54 17.11 -6.80
C ALA A 72 -4.55 17.97 -6.02
N PRO A 73 -5.07 19.06 -6.62
CA PRO A 73 -6.08 19.91 -5.99
C PRO A 73 -7.45 19.21 -5.88
N HIS A 74 -7.64 18.16 -6.66
CA HIS A 74 -8.83 17.32 -6.66
C HIS A 74 -8.42 15.86 -6.85
N SER A 75 -8.96 14.99 -6.02
CA SER A 75 -8.74 13.54 -6.10
C SER A 75 -10.03 12.78 -5.77
N ILE A 76 -10.14 11.56 -6.25
CA ILE A 76 -11.30 10.71 -6.01
C ILE A 76 -10.90 9.32 -5.53
N PHE A 77 -11.79 8.68 -4.77
CA PHE A 77 -11.69 7.28 -4.43
C PHE A 77 -12.57 6.46 -5.39
N HIS A 78 -12.01 5.35 -5.84
CA HIS A 78 -12.67 4.35 -6.69
C HIS A 78 -12.96 3.09 -5.90
N ARG A 79 -13.90 2.27 -6.42
CA ARG A 79 -14.10 0.89 -5.95
C ARG A 79 -13.42 -0.05 -6.93
N LYS A 80 -12.31 -0.65 -6.49
CA LYS A 80 -11.58 -1.68 -7.22
C LYS A 80 -12.20 -3.04 -6.88
N ASN A 81 -12.90 -3.66 -7.82
CA ASN A 81 -13.45 -4.99 -7.61
C ASN A 81 -12.35 -5.98 -7.22
N TYR A 82 -12.55 -6.71 -6.13
CA TYR A 82 -11.59 -7.67 -5.60
C TYR A 82 -12.34 -8.82 -4.92
N PHE A 83 -12.57 -9.88 -5.68
CA PHE A 83 -13.34 -11.05 -5.24
C PHE A 83 -12.40 -12.10 -4.66
N TYR A 84 -11.99 -11.88 -3.43
CA TYR A 84 -11.13 -12.81 -2.71
C TYR A 84 -11.56 -12.89 -1.24
N PRO A 85 -11.33 -14.04 -0.54
CA PRO A 85 -11.84 -14.25 0.81
C PRO A 85 -11.38 -13.22 1.85
N ASP A 86 -10.21 -12.59 1.67
CA ASP A 86 -9.67 -11.57 2.59
C ASP A 86 -10.25 -10.16 2.36
N MET A 87 -11.10 -9.98 1.34
CA MET A 87 -11.83 -8.73 1.10
C MET A 87 -13.33 -8.92 1.36
N PRO A 88 -13.81 -8.61 2.57
CA PRO A 88 -15.18 -8.92 2.97
C PRO A 88 -16.24 -8.13 2.20
N LYS A 89 -15.87 -6.99 1.61
CA LYS A 89 -16.75 -6.13 0.82
C LYS A 89 -16.82 -6.52 -0.67
N ASN A 90 -15.94 -7.43 -1.13
CA ASN A 90 -15.73 -7.75 -2.54
C ASN A 90 -15.21 -6.57 -3.39
N TYR A 91 -14.80 -5.47 -2.78
CA TYR A 91 -14.11 -4.35 -3.41
C TYR A 91 -13.16 -3.69 -2.41
N GLN A 92 -12.10 -3.12 -2.94
CA GLN A 92 -11.15 -2.28 -2.22
C GLN A 92 -11.42 -0.81 -2.60
N ILE A 93 -11.49 0.08 -1.63
CA ILE A 93 -11.49 1.51 -1.91
C ILE A 93 -10.03 1.90 -2.18
N SER A 94 -9.78 2.46 -3.35
CA SER A 94 -8.46 2.80 -3.85
C SER A 94 -8.53 4.07 -4.71
N GLN A 95 -7.42 4.48 -5.32
CA GLN A 95 -7.36 5.58 -6.28
C GLN A 95 -6.64 5.11 -7.55
N TYR A 96 -6.94 5.72 -8.70
CA TYR A 96 -6.32 5.33 -9.97
C TYR A 96 -5.91 6.55 -10.80
N ASP A 97 -6.84 7.16 -11.55
CA ASP A 97 -6.58 8.24 -12.50
C ASP A 97 -6.50 9.63 -11.86
N LEU A 98 -7.10 9.81 -10.69
CA LEU A 98 -7.08 11.05 -9.90
C LEU A 98 -6.55 10.78 -8.48
N PRO A 99 -5.28 10.37 -8.34
CA PRO A 99 -4.67 10.11 -7.03
C PRO A 99 -4.37 11.41 -6.28
N ILE A 100 -4.04 11.31 -5.00
CA ILE A 100 -3.65 12.46 -4.17
C ILE A 100 -2.30 13.02 -4.62
N CYS A 101 -1.34 12.15 -4.98
CA CYS A 101 -0.01 12.58 -5.38
C CYS A 101 0.33 12.06 -6.77
N VAL A 102 0.79 12.95 -7.64
CA VAL A 102 1.11 12.67 -9.04
C VAL A 102 2.59 12.93 -9.31
N GLY A 103 3.22 12.01 -10.02
CA GLY A 103 4.63 12.15 -10.37
C GLY A 103 5.57 12.13 -9.16
N GLY A 104 6.75 12.63 -9.35
CA GLY A 104 7.83 12.63 -8.37
C GLY A 104 9.01 11.77 -8.80
N TYR A 105 10.01 11.64 -7.95
CA TYR A 105 11.18 10.81 -8.20
C TYR A 105 11.94 10.52 -6.91
N LEU A 106 12.83 9.55 -7.00
CA LEU A 106 13.79 9.24 -5.96
C LEU A 106 15.18 9.09 -6.61
N ASP A 107 16.17 9.84 -6.12
CA ASP A 107 17.57 9.67 -6.51
C ASP A 107 18.19 8.59 -5.63
N VAL A 108 18.71 7.54 -6.24
CA VAL A 108 19.15 6.32 -5.57
C VAL A 108 20.66 6.17 -5.73
N ALA A 109 21.39 6.14 -4.62
CA ALA A 109 22.83 5.90 -4.62
C ALA A 109 23.10 4.38 -4.79
N LEU A 110 24.01 4.05 -5.69
CA LEU A 110 24.46 2.69 -5.99
C LEU A 110 25.80 2.38 -5.31
N GLY A 111 26.11 1.09 -5.18
CA GLY A 111 27.30 0.62 -4.49
C GLY A 111 28.64 1.00 -5.18
N ASP A 112 28.61 1.34 -6.44
CA ASP A 112 29.75 1.82 -7.22
C ASP A 112 29.99 3.34 -7.10
N GLY A 113 29.16 4.04 -6.31
CA GLY A 113 29.22 5.49 -6.12
C GLY A 113 28.43 6.30 -7.16
N SER A 114 27.79 5.66 -8.13
CA SER A 114 26.89 6.32 -9.07
C SER A 114 25.52 6.58 -8.44
N THR A 115 24.72 7.42 -9.10
CA THR A 115 23.33 7.70 -8.71
C THR A 115 22.43 7.48 -9.90
N THR A 116 21.32 6.77 -9.69
CA THR A 116 20.26 6.62 -10.69
C THR A 116 19.00 7.33 -10.19
N ARG A 117 18.25 7.92 -11.12
CA ARG A 117 16.93 8.49 -10.81
C ARG A 117 15.84 7.53 -11.22
N VAL A 118 14.93 7.24 -10.29
CA VAL A 118 13.74 6.45 -10.52
C VAL A 118 12.52 7.35 -10.39
N GLY A 119 11.76 7.49 -11.46
CA GLY A 119 10.51 8.24 -11.48
C GLY A 119 9.44 7.56 -10.65
N ILE A 120 8.48 8.35 -10.20
CA ILE A 120 7.27 7.89 -9.51
C ILE A 120 6.08 8.31 -10.35
N THR A 121 5.26 7.35 -10.74
CA THR A 121 4.02 7.60 -11.50
C THR A 121 2.99 8.28 -10.62
N ARG A 122 2.78 7.72 -9.42
CA ARG A 122 1.84 8.22 -8.42
C ARG A 122 2.12 7.65 -7.04
N VAL A 123 1.61 8.35 -6.04
CA VAL A 123 1.44 7.83 -4.69
C VAL A 123 -0.04 7.96 -4.35
N HIS A 124 -0.72 6.85 -4.12
CA HIS A 124 -2.14 6.84 -3.90
C HIS A 124 -2.58 6.12 -2.64
N MET A 125 -3.80 6.43 -2.21
CA MET A 125 -4.40 5.93 -1.00
C MET A 125 -5.26 4.72 -1.29
N GLU A 126 -5.19 3.72 -0.41
CA GLU A 126 -6.10 2.57 -0.41
C GLU A 126 -6.31 2.03 1.01
N GLU A 127 -7.08 0.97 1.14
CA GLU A 127 -7.27 0.21 2.37
C GLU A 127 -6.68 -1.19 2.26
N ASP A 128 -6.12 -1.71 3.35
CA ASP A 128 -5.58 -3.07 3.39
C ASP A 128 -6.69 -4.13 3.47
N THR A 129 -6.36 -5.36 3.10
CA THR A 129 -7.22 -6.54 3.17
C THR A 129 -7.10 -7.23 4.53
N GLY A 130 -7.92 -8.24 4.78
CA GLY A 130 -7.73 -9.17 5.89
C GLY A 130 -6.41 -9.95 5.76
N LYS A 131 -5.99 -10.57 6.84
CA LYS A 131 -4.79 -11.41 6.88
C LYS A 131 -5.19 -12.87 6.70
N THR A 132 -4.74 -13.50 5.63
CA THR A 132 -4.90 -14.93 5.40
C THR A 132 -3.77 -15.71 6.09
N GLN A 133 -4.12 -16.74 6.83
CA GLN A 133 -3.19 -17.67 7.47
C GLN A 133 -3.47 -19.08 6.95
N HIS A 134 -2.44 -19.72 6.42
CA HIS A 134 -2.54 -21.08 5.89
C HIS A 134 -2.29 -22.11 6.99
N GLY A 135 -3.24 -23.04 7.18
CA GLY A 135 -3.16 -24.12 8.17
C GLY A 135 -2.25 -25.25 7.70
N SER A 136 -0.96 -24.99 7.69
CA SER A 136 0.09 -25.94 7.36
C SER A 136 1.30 -25.78 8.28
N ALA A 137 2.13 -26.81 8.38
CA ALA A 137 3.36 -26.76 9.18
C ALA A 137 4.38 -25.75 8.63
N SER A 138 4.40 -25.53 7.33
CA SER A 138 5.28 -24.56 6.66
C SER A 138 4.69 -23.14 6.58
N GLY A 139 3.41 -22.95 6.89
CA GLY A 139 2.67 -21.69 6.66
C GLY A 139 2.42 -21.37 5.17
N ARG A 140 2.76 -22.30 4.26
CA ARG A 140 2.62 -22.10 2.82
C ARG A 140 1.31 -22.66 2.28
N ILE A 141 0.82 -22.07 1.20
CA ILE A 141 -0.45 -22.46 0.56
C ILE A 141 -0.42 -23.89 0.00
N HIS A 142 0.75 -24.36 -0.46
CA HIS A 142 0.88 -25.63 -1.20
C HIS A 142 0.61 -26.89 -0.33
N ASP A 143 0.82 -26.81 0.99
CA ASP A 143 0.61 -27.91 1.92
C ASP A 143 -0.50 -27.60 2.94
N ALA A 144 -1.27 -26.52 2.71
CA ALA A 144 -2.36 -26.13 3.58
C ALA A 144 -3.61 -26.94 3.28
N THR A 145 -4.26 -27.48 4.33
CA THR A 145 -5.56 -28.13 4.25
C THR A 145 -6.73 -27.18 4.41
N HIS A 146 -6.47 -25.99 4.98
CA HIS A 146 -7.44 -24.93 5.18
C HIS A 146 -6.72 -23.58 5.29
N ALA A 147 -7.49 -22.49 5.21
CA ALA A 147 -7.00 -21.15 5.51
C ALA A 147 -7.99 -20.45 6.45
N SER A 148 -7.45 -19.72 7.41
CA SER A 148 -8.20 -18.83 8.29
C SER A 148 -7.98 -17.39 7.88
N ILE A 149 -9.00 -16.54 8.06
CA ILE A 149 -8.90 -15.12 7.72
C ILE A 149 -9.17 -14.29 8.97
N ASP A 150 -8.22 -13.40 9.26
CA ASP A 150 -8.34 -12.38 10.30
C ASP A 150 -8.62 -11.02 9.65
N PHE A 151 -9.81 -10.48 9.87
CA PHE A 151 -10.23 -9.18 9.33
C PHE A 151 -9.81 -7.99 10.21
N ASN A 152 -9.05 -8.20 11.27
CA ASN A 152 -8.54 -7.10 12.09
C ASN A 152 -7.71 -6.10 11.27
N ARG A 153 -7.00 -6.56 10.23
CA ARG A 153 -6.23 -5.71 9.33
C ARG A 153 -7.10 -5.04 8.25
N ALA A 154 -8.24 -5.63 7.88
CA ALA A 154 -9.10 -5.09 6.83
C ALA A 154 -9.48 -3.63 7.12
N GLY A 155 -9.21 -2.74 6.18
CA GLY A 155 -9.47 -1.31 6.31
C GLY A 155 -8.34 -0.49 6.94
N VAL A 156 -7.18 -1.08 7.26
CA VAL A 156 -5.99 -0.33 7.67
C VAL A 156 -5.57 0.62 6.54
N PRO A 157 -5.21 1.90 6.83
CA PRO A 157 -4.79 2.83 5.79
C PRO A 157 -3.50 2.36 5.13
N LEU A 158 -3.55 2.21 3.82
CA LEU A 158 -2.45 1.75 2.98
C LEU A 158 -2.14 2.81 1.93
N VAL A 159 -0.85 3.08 1.73
CA VAL A 159 -0.33 3.93 0.67
C VAL A 159 0.41 3.05 -0.31
N GLU A 160 0.13 3.19 -1.59
CA GLU A 160 0.87 2.53 -2.65
C GLU A 160 1.71 3.55 -3.41
N CYS A 161 3.04 3.31 -3.44
CA CYS A 161 3.99 4.08 -4.24
C CYS A 161 4.29 3.28 -5.51
N VAL A 162 3.92 3.81 -6.67
CA VAL A 162 4.12 3.18 -7.98
C VAL A 162 5.27 3.89 -8.68
N SER A 163 6.38 3.16 -8.94
CA SER A 163 7.50 3.70 -9.69
C SER A 163 7.26 3.66 -11.20
N GLU A 164 7.98 4.51 -11.94
CA GLU A 164 8.20 4.31 -13.36
C GLU A 164 9.09 3.07 -13.59
N PRO A 165 9.03 2.44 -14.76
CA PRO A 165 9.84 1.25 -15.07
C PRO A 165 11.27 1.64 -15.48
N ASP A 166 11.95 2.41 -14.65
CA ASP A 166 13.28 2.96 -14.93
C ASP A 166 14.42 2.05 -14.47
N ILE A 167 14.14 1.11 -13.59
CA ILE A 167 15.12 0.21 -12.97
C ILE A 167 15.56 -0.85 -13.98
N ARG A 168 16.87 -1.13 -14.01
CA ARG A 168 17.50 -2.05 -14.97
C ARG A 168 18.23 -3.23 -14.34
N SER A 169 18.40 -3.23 -13.01
CA SER A 169 19.09 -4.31 -12.31
C SER A 169 18.47 -4.64 -10.95
N PRO A 170 18.71 -5.86 -10.41
CA PRO A 170 18.30 -6.21 -9.04
C PRO A 170 18.94 -5.31 -7.97
N GLU A 171 20.17 -4.86 -8.20
CA GLU A 171 20.93 -3.99 -7.31
C GLU A 171 20.27 -2.61 -7.22
N GLU A 172 19.84 -2.03 -8.35
CA GLU A 172 19.07 -0.79 -8.40
C GLU A 172 17.72 -0.95 -7.69
N ALA A 173 17.01 -2.05 -7.92
CA ALA A 173 15.74 -2.34 -7.26
C ALA A 173 15.89 -2.39 -5.73
N ALA A 174 16.92 -3.10 -5.24
CA ALA A 174 17.20 -3.19 -3.81
C ALA A 174 17.63 -1.84 -3.23
N ALA A 175 18.39 -1.03 -3.96
CA ALA A 175 18.80 0.31 -3.55
C ALA A 175 17.59 1.25 -3.49
N TYR A 176 16.70 1.23 -4.48
CA TYR A 176 15.45 1.99 -4.49
C TYR A 176 14.60 1.70 -3.25
N LEU A 177 14.39 0.41 -2.92
CA LEU A 177 13.60 0.04 -1.74
C LEU A 177 14.23 0.52 -0.43
N ARG A 178 15.56 0.49 -0.31
CA ARG A 178 16.27 1.01 0.87
C ARG A 178 16.07 2.52 1.00
N GLU A 179 16.23 3.26 -0.08
CA GLU A 179 16.09 4.71 -0.08
C GLU A 179 14.64 5.15 0.16
N LEU A 180 13.67 4.49 -0.48
CA LEU A 180 12.25 4.72 -0.22
C LEU A 180 11.92 4.49 1.26
N ARG A 181 12.37 3.39 1.84
CA ARG A 181 12.17 3.10 3.25
C ARG A 181 12.80 4.16 4.17
N ALA A 182 14.02 4.60 3.87
CA ALA A 182 14.71 5.63 4.64
C ALA A 182 13.96 6.97 4.59
N THR A 183 13.52 7.37 3.41
CA THR A 183 12.73 8.58 3.18
C THR A 183 11.44 8.55 3.99
N LEU A 184 10.69 7.45 3.94
CA LEU A 184 9.42 7.31 4.65
C LEU A 184 9.58 7.22 6.16
N ALA A 185 10.63 6.54 6.66
CA ALA A 185 10.90 6.42 8.09
C ALA A 185 11.34 7.76 8.73
N SER A 186 12.01 8.63 7.98
CA SER A 186 12.46 9.96 8.45
C SER A 186 11.32 10.98 8.61
N ARG A 187 10.10 10.65 8.14
CA ARG A 187 8.94 11.57 8.11
C ARG A 187 7.82 11.17 9.07
N ARG A 188 8.11 10.30 10.04
CA ARG A 188 7.18 9.90 11.11
C ARG A 188 6.79 11.05 12.03
#